data_ecbb536524659ea54b35465df9ff9319
#
_entry.id   ecbb536524659ea54b35465df9ff9319
#
_cell.length_a   1.000
_cell.length_b   1.000
_cell.length_c   1.000
_cell.angle_alpha   90.00
_cell.angle_beta   90.00
_cell.angle_gamma   90.00
#
_symmetry.space_group_name_H-M   'P 1'
#
loop_
_entity.id
_entity.type
_entity.pdbx_description
1 polymer ?
#
loop_
_entity_poly.entity_id
_entity_poly.type
_entity_poly.pdbx_seq_one_letter_code
_entity_poly.pdbx_strand_id
1 'polypeptide(L)'
;MLEKNPVYDLDGAIKLLEDSRNLIGESRRWCKNKFAVLDGYKGYAFTRAASHDACQWCASGAMIKVFADIHTEKYLQIMPGAFADDLLWLENAVYKSVIFWTALRFLAGEINGYDERSHLDKVLIFNDLEGTEHEDVVKIFDGAIAEAKGMRDRPHFEQQG
;
A
#
# COMPACT_ATOMS: atom_id res chain seq x y z
N MET A 1 31.10 11.19 9.85
CA MET A 1 29.65 11.11 9.86
C MET A 1 29.25 9.92 8.98
N LEU A 2 28.98 8.82 9.63
CA LEU A 2 28.46 7.67 8.90
C LEU A 2 27.05 8.05 8.43
N GLU A 3 26.86 8.18 7.13
CA GLU A 3 25.52 8.19 6.56
C GLU A 3 24.80 6.98 7.14
N LYS A 4 23.81 7.22 7.99
CA LYS A 4 22.89 6.16 8.37
C LYS A 4 22.28 5.69 7.06
N ASN A 5 22.62 4.49 6.62
CA ASN A 5 21.82 3.78 5.64
C ASN A 5 20.37 4.08 5.98
N PRO A 6 19.54 4.44 4.99
CA PRO A 6 18.14 4.65 5.27
C PRO A 6 17.65 3.41 6.01
N VAL A 7 17.39 3.60 7.30
CA VAL A 7 16.84 2.54 8.11
C VAL A 7 15.46 2.31 7.52
N TYR A 8 15.36 1.28 6.72
CA TYR A 8 14.04 0.81 6.29
C TYR A 8 13.25 0.54 7.55
N ASP A 9 12.17 1.24 7.75
CA ASP A 9 11.24 0.92 8.82
C ASP A 9 10.50 -0.37 8.43
N LEU A 10 11.15 -1.50 8.66
CA LEU A 10 10.61 -2.81 8.31
C LEU A 10 9.36 -3.15 9.12
N ASP A 11 9.31 -2.77 10.39
CA ASP A 11 8.14 -3.01 11.21
C ASP A 11 6.93 -2.21 10.72
N GLY A 12 7.14 -0.93 10.37
CA GLY A 12 6.09 -0.11 9.77
C GLY A 12 5.64 -0.63 8.41
N ALA A 13 6.57 -1.06 7.57
CA ALA A 13 6.25 -1.62 6.26
C ALA A 13 5.49 -2.95 6.37
N ILE A 14 5.89 -3.84 7.28
CA ILE A 14 5.20 -5.10 7.55
C ILE A 14 3.77 -4.84 7.99
N LYS A 15 3.59 -3.93 8.95
CA LYS A 15 2.25 -3.57 9.43
C LYS A 15 1.37 -3.00 8.32
N LEU A 16 1.93 -2.12 7.49
CA LEU A 16 1.20 -1.56 6.34
C LEU A 16 0.79 -2.66 5.36
N LEU A 17 1.67 -3.61 5.05
CA LEU A 17 1.37 -4.74 4.18
C LEU A 17 0.28 -5.65 4.77
N GLU A 18 0.40 -5.99 6.05
CA GLU A 18 -0.57 -6.84 6.75
C GLU A 18 -1.96 -6.20 6.81
N ASP A 19 -2.06 -4.94 7.18
CA ASP A 19 -3.32 -4.22 7.28
C ASP A 19 -3.95 -4.02 5.90
N SER A 20 -3.15 -3.74 4.87
CA SER A 20 -3.62 -3.63 3.49
C SER A 20 -4.13 -4.96 2.94
N ARG A 21 -3.39 -6.03 3.19
CA ARG A 21 -3.80 -7.39 2.84
C ARG A 21 -5.13 -7.76 3.50
N ASN A 22 -5.30 -7.42 4.76
CA ASN A 22 -6.54 -7.66 5.49
C ASN A 22 -7.72 -6.84 4.94
N LEU A 23 -7.47 -5.59 4.53
CA LEU A 23 -8.50 -4.73 3.95
C LEU A 23 -9.11 -5.33 2.68
N ILE A 24 -8.29 -5.88 1.80
CA ILE A 24 -8.72 -6.50 0.54
C ILE A 24 -8.79 -8.04 0.62
N GLY A 25 -8.72 -8.62 1.79
CA GLY A 25 -8.73 -10.07 2.00
C GLY A 25 -9.98 -10.77 1.50
N GLU A 26 -11.10 -10.07 1.46
CA GLU A 26 -12.33 -10.54 0.82
C GLU A 26 -12.41 -10.01 -0.62
N SER A 27 -12.72 -10.89 -1.59
CA SER A 27 -12.77 -10.53 -3.01
C SER A 27 -13.73 -9.38 -3.32
N ARG A 28 -14.80 -9.25 -2.56
CA ARG A 28 -15.76 -8.13 -2.69
C ARG A 28 -15.19 -6.76 -2.38
N ARG A 29 -14.03 -6.69 -1.70
CA ARG A 29 -13.33 -5.46 -1.35
C ARG A 29 -12.22 -5.10 -2.31
N TRP A 30 -11.95 -5.92 -3.29
CA TRP A 30 -10.93 -5.71 -4.30
C TRP A 30 -11.51 -5.23 -5.62
N CYS A 31 -10.81 -4.33 -6.31
CA CYS A 31 -11.18 -3.84 -7.63
C CYS A 31 -9.98 -3.72 -8.57
N LYS A 32 -10.28 -3.57 -9.86
CA LYS A 32 -9.32 -3.31 -10.94
C LYS A 32 -9.55 -1.94 -11.56
N ASN A 33 -8.53 -1.44 -12.24
CA ASN A 33 -8.55 -0.23 -13.10
C ASN A 33 -8.89 1.08 -12.37
N LYS A 34 -8.87 1.09 -11.06
CA LYS A 34 -9.11 2.27 -10.23
C LYS A 34 -8.54 2.04 -8.82
N PHE A 35 -8.18 3.13 -8.14
CA PHE A 35 -7.68 3.03 -6.77
C PHE A 35 -8.75 2.58 -5.77
N ALA A 36 -9.96 3.08 -5.93
CA ALA A 36 -11.08 2.73 -5.07
C ALA A 36 -12.45 2.96 -5.75
N VAL A 37 -13.47 2.34 -5.18
CA VAL A 37 -14.86 2.39 -5.66
C VAL A 37 -15.80 2.75 -4.51
N LEU A 38 -16.81 3.56 -4.80
CA LEU A 38 -17.89 3.91 -3.87
C LEU A 38 -18.96 2.81 -3.80
N ASP A 39 -19.53 2.62 -2.61
CA ASP A 39 -20.68 1.73 -2.42
C ASP A 39 -21.96 2.32 -3.03
N GLY A 40 -22.83 1.45 -3.53
CA GLY A 40 -24.19 1.80 -4.01
C GLY A 40 -24.27 2.36 -5.43
N TYR A 41 -23.16 2.58 -6.12
CA TYR A 41 -23.17 2.96 -7.53
C TYR A 41 -22.98 1.76 -8.44
N LYS A 42 -23.99 1.41 -9.18
CA LYS A 42 -23.88 0.43 -10.27
C LYS A 42 -22.98 1.00 -11.37
N GLY A 43 -21.69 0.68 -11.31
CA GLY A 43 -20.70 0.99 -12.32
C GLY A 43 -20.05 2.39 -12.19
N TYR A 44 -18.77 2.44 -11.85
CA TYR A 44 -17.82 3.51 -12.21
C TYR A 44 -17.77 4.80 -11.38
N ALA A 45 -18.31 4.85 -10.18
CA ALA A 45 -17.97 5.97 -9.30
C ALA A 45 -16.54 5.80 -8.77
N PHE A 46 -15.59 6.50 -9.42
CA PHE A 46 -14.25 6.63 -8.89
C PHE A 46 -14.29 7.41 -7.58
N THR A 47 -13.50 6.98 -6.62
CA THR A 47 -13.24 7.79 -5.44
C THR A 47 -11.76 7.72 -5.11
N ARG A 48 -11.31 8.61 -4.24
CA ARG A 48 -9.97 8.55 -3.70
C ARG A 48 -9.84 7.36 -2.75
N ALA A 49 -8.68 6.71 -2.76
CA ALA A 49 -8.42 5.55 -1.92
C ALA A 49 -8.66 5.85 -0.43
N ALA A 50 -8.32 7.05 0.03
CA ALA A 50 -8.48 7.46 1.42
C ALA A 50 -9.91 7.85 1.82
N SER A 51 -10.86 7.87 0.87
CA SER A 51 -12.25 8.25 1.16
C SER A 51 -12.92 7.30 2.17
N HIS A 52 -13.70 7.87 3.08
CA HIS A 52 -14.52 7.09 4.02
C HIS A 52 -15.63 6.30 3.31
N ASP A 53 -16.06 6.75 2.13
CA ASP A 53 -17.14 6.13 1.36
C ASP A 53 -16.64 5.02 0.43
N ALA A 54 -15.33 4.81 0.33
CA ALA A 54 -14.76 3.75 -0.47
C ALA A 54 -15.07 2.37 0.14
N CYS A 55 -15.46 1.43 -0.71
CA CYS A 55 -15.81 0.05 -0.30
C CYS A 55 -14.96 -1.03 -0.98
N GLN A 56 -14.25 -0.66 -2.05
CA GLN A 56 -13.31 -1.55 -2.76
C GLN A 56 -12.04 -0.78 -3.09
N TRP A 57 -10.91 -1.49 -3.10
CA TRP A 57 -9.59 -0.93 -3.39
C TRP A 57 -8.78 -1.87 -4.30
N CYS A 58 -7.97 -1.29 -5.18
CA CYS A 58 -6.88 -2.06 -5.80
C CYS A 58 -5.75 -2.27 -4.77
N ALA A 59 -4.73 -3.03 -5.13
CA ALA A 59 -3.61 -3.31 -4.23
C ALA A 59 -2.95 -2.03 -3.69
N SER A 60 -2.61 -1.09 -4.56
CA SER A 60 -2.01 0.20 -4.17
C SER A 60 -3.00 1.08 -3.42
N GLY A 61 -4.26 1.08 -3.83
CA GLY A 61 -5.33 1.82 -3.15
C GLY A 61 -5.54 1.37 -1.71
N ALA A 62 -5.45 0.07 -1.45
CA ALA A 62 -5.51 -0.48 -0.10
C ALA A 62 -4.36 0.05 0.78
N MET A 63 -3.14 0.10 0.25
CA MET A 63 -1.98 0.65 0.97
C MET A 63 -2.16 2.14 1.27
N ILE A 64 -2.67 2.91 0.32
CA ILE A 64 -2.95 4.34 0.51
C ILE A 64 -4.02 4.53 1.60
N LYS A 65 -5.10 3.75 1.55
CA LYS A 65 -6.18 3.80 2.53
C LYS A 65 -5.70 3.54 3.95
N VAL A 66 -5.00 2.44 4.14
CA VAL A 66 -4.47 2.04 5.46
C VAL A 66 -3.50 3.09 5.99
N PHE A 67 -2.58 3.55 5.15
CA PHE A 67 -1.63 4.59 5.55
C PHE A 67 -2.34 5.90 5.94
N ALA A 68 -3.30 6.33 5.14
CA ALA A 68 -4.08 7.54 5.39
C ALA A 68 -4.88 7.44 6.69
N ASP A 69 -5.50 6.30 6.98
CA ASP A 69 -6.27 6.11 8.21
C ASP A 69 -5.40 6.25 9.47
N ILE A 70 -4.18 5.70 9.43
CA ILE A 70 -3.22 5.84 10.54
C ILE A 70 -2.83 7.31 10.75
N HIS A 71 -2.61 8.05 9.67
CA HIS A 71 -2.18 9.45 9.75
C HIS A 71 -3.34 10.44 9.93
N THR A 72 -4.55 10.09 9.50
CA THR A 72 -5.74 10.93 9.69
C THR A 72 -6.05 11.09 11.18
N GLU A 73 -5.90 10.07 11.99
CA GLU A 73 -6.05 10.18 13.45
C GLU A 73 -5.12 11.24 14.04
N LYS A 74 -3.85 11.23 13.61
CA LYS A 74 -2.87 12.26 14.04
C LYS A 74 -3.20 13.63 13.48
N TYR A 75 -3.69 13.69 12.25
CA TYR A 75 -4.01 14.93 11.56
C TYR A 75 -5.26 15.61 12.14
N LEU A 76 -6.33 14.85 12.41
CA LEU A 76 -7.55 15.35 13.02
C LEU A 76 -7.33 15.87 14.46
N GLN A 77 -6.33 15.34 15.17
CA GLN A 77 -5.91 15.87 16.47
C GLN A 77 -5.24 17.26 16.35
N ILE A 78 -4.60 17.53 15.21
CA ILE A 78 -3.88 18.79 14.97
C ILE A 78 -4.77 19.83 14.30
N MET A 79 -5.70 19.41 13.43
CA MET A 79 -6.58 20.28 12.63
C MET A 79 -8.03 19.77 12.65
N PRO A 80 -8.78 19.98 13.73
CA PRO A 80 -10.18 19.61 13.79
C PRO A 80 -10.99 20.40 12.77
N GLY A 81 -11.73 19.72 11.86
CA GLY A 81 -12.56 20.31 10.84
C GLY A 81 -12.01 20.24 9.40
N ALA A 82 -11.00 19.41 9.17
CA ALA A 82 -10.46 19.16 7.84
C ALA A 82 -11.49 18.54 6.88
N PHE A 83 -11.64 19.10 5.68
CA PHE A 83 -12.60 18.70 4.66
C PHE A 83 -11.97 17.87 3.52
N ALA A 84 -12.79 17.49 2.52
CA ALA A 84 -12.41 16.59 1.41
C ALA A 84 -11.14 16.99 0.65
N ASP A 85 -10.77 18.26 0.59
CA ASP A 85 -9.52 18.73 -0.02
C ASP A 85 -8.26 18.21 0.72
N ASP A 86 -8.41 17.86 1.98
CA ASP A 86 -7.34 17.33 2.83
C ASP A 86 -7.00 15.87 2.49
N LEU A 87 -7.91 15.12 1.86
CA LEU A 87 -7.65 13.78 1.37
C LEU A 87 -6.57 13.78 0.28
N LEU A 88 -6.54 14.81 -0.57
CA LEU A 88 -5.46 14.96 -1.56
C LEU A 88 -4.11 15.21 -0.89
N TRP A 89 -4.10 15.99 0.17
CA TRP A 89 -2.88 16.22 0.95
C TRP A 89 -2.39 14.92 1.62
N LEU A 90 -3.29 14.16 2.21
CA LEU A 90 -2.96 12.86 2.81
C LEU A 90 -2.41 11.88 1.77
N GLU A 91 -3.05 11.77 0.61
CA GLU A 91 -2.55 10.93 -0.47
C GLU A 91 -1.18 11.38 -0.97
N ASN A 92 -0.93 12.70 -1.07
CA ASN A 92 0.38 13.23 -1.41
C ASN A 92 1.43 12.94 -0.33
N ALA A 93 1.05 12.96 0.96
CA ALA A 93 1.93 12.63 2.06
C ALA A 93 2.37 11.15 2.02
N VAL A 94 1.49 10.25 1.58
CA VAL A 94 1.80 8.83 1.38
C VAL A 94 3.00 8.66 0.46
N TYR A 95 3.04 9.36 -0.66
CA TYR A 95 4.12 9.26 -1.65
C TYR A 95 5.47 9.81 -1.16
N LYS A 96 5.50 10.48 -0.01
CA LYS A 96 6.73 10.96 0.64
C LYS A 96 7.18 10.03 1.78
N SER A 97 6.40 9.00 2.09
CA SER A 97 6.67 8.12 3.22
C SER A 97 7.67 7.02 2.87
N VAL A 98 8.72 6.89 3.67
CA VAL A 98 9.66 5.76 3.59
C VAL A 98 8.96 4.42 3.84
N ILE A 99 8.02 4.38 4.78
CA ILE A 99 7.23 3.18 5.09
C ILE A 99 6.45 2.71 3.87
N PHE A 100 5.75 3.62 3.20
CA PHE A 100 4.97 3.32 2.00
C PHE A 100 5.85 2.75 0.87
N TRP A 101 6.96 3.42 0.56
CA TRP A 101 7.85 2.98 -0.50
C TRP A 101 8.58 1.68 -0.16
N THR A 102 8.94 1.47 1.11
CA THR A 102 9.51 0.21 1.55
C THR A 102 8.52 -0.95 1.37
N ALA A 103 7.29 -0.78 1.83
CA ALA A 103 6.23 -1.78 1.65
C ALA A 103 5.96 -2.06 0.16
N LEU A 104 5.86 -1.01 -0.64
CA LEU A 104 5.63 -1.11 -2.08
C LEU A 104 6.76 -1.85 -2.80
N ARG A 105 8.01 -1.63 -2.40
CA ARG A 105 9.17 -2.34 -2.93
C ARG A 105 9.08 -3.85 -2.69
N PHE A 106 8.69 -4.27 -1.49
CA PHE A 106 8.48 -5.68 -1.19
C PHE A 106 7.34 -6.27 -2.01
N LEU A 107 6.24 -5.53 -2.13
CA LEU A 107 5.10 -5.98 -2.92
C LEU A 107 5.47 -6.14 -4.40
N ALA A 108 6.14 -5.16 -4.99
CA ALA A 108 6.62 -5.22 -6.37
C ALA A 108 7.64 -6.34 -6.59
N GLY A 109 8.43 -6.68 -5.57
CA GLY A 109 9.39 -7.78 -5.61
C GLY A 109 8.77 -9.17 -5.82
N GLU A 110 7.49 -9.32 -5.47
CA GLU A 110 6.73 -10.56 -5.68
C GLU A 110 6.17 -10.70 -7.12
N ILE A 111 6.27 -9.66 -7.92
CA ILE A 111 5.75 -9.61 -9.29
C ILE A 111 6.87 -9.90 -10.28
N ASN A 112 6.66 -10.86 -11.17
CA ASN A 112 7.59 -11.17 -12.27
C ASN A 112 7.32 -10.26 -13.47
N GLY A 113 8.38 -9.76 -14.09
CA GLY A 113 8.29 -8.85 -15.23
C GLY A 113 8.14 -7.39 -14.84
N TYR A 114 8.08 -6.52 -15.83
CA TYR A 114 7.93 -5.06 -15.68
C TYR A 114 9.05 -4.39 -14.87
N ASP A 115 10.26 -4.96 -14.84
CA ASP A 115 11.38 -4.48 -14.02
C ASP A 115 11.89 -3.10 -14.41
N GLU A 116 11.56 -2.63 -15.62
CA GLU A 116 11.85 -1.29 -16.11
C GLU A 116 10.93 -0.20 -15.55
N ARG A 117 9.84 -0.60 -14.92
CA ARG A 117 8.83 0.31 -14.36
C ARG A 117 9.13 0.63 -12.91
N SER A 118 8.58 1.74 -12.42
CA SER A 118 8.57 2.05 -11.00
C SER A 118 7.85 0.96 -10.21
N HIS A 119 8.14 0.82 -8.94
CA HIS A 119 7.46 -0.15 -8.08
C HIS A 119 5.94 0.06 -8.07
N LEU A 120 5.50 1.31 -8.04
CA LEU A 120 4.07 1.66 -8.08
C LEU A 120 3.43 1.21 -9.39
N ASP A 121 4.05 1.55 -10.53
CA ASP A 121 3.54 1.14 -11.85
C ASP A 121 3.48 -0.37 -11.99
N LYS A 122 4.49 -1.07 -11.50
CA LYS A 122 4.55 -2.53 -11.52
C LYS A 122 3.37 -3.15 -10.78
N VAL A 123 3.04 -2.64 -9.60
CA VAL A 123 1.90 -3.11 -8.79
C VAL A 123 0.57 -2.75 -9.47
N LEU A 124 0.45 -1.55 -10.01
CA LEU A 124 -0.76 -1.12 -10.73
C LEU A 124 -1.01 -1.98 -11.97
N ILE A 125 0.02 -2.19 -12.80
CA ILE A 125 -0.08 -3.03 -13.99
C ILE A 125 -0.50 -4.46 -13.62
N PHE A 126 0.16 -5.06 -12.64
CA PHE A 126 -0.17 -6.41 -12.19
C PHE A 126 -1.61 -6.54 -11.71
N ASN A 127 -2.07 -5.60 -10.88
CA ASN A 127 -3.44 -5.60 -10.35
C ASN A 127 -4.48 -5.54 -11.49
N ASP A 128 -4.18 -4.83 -12.56
CA ASP A 128 -5.12 -4.52 -13.63
C ASP A 128 -5.03 -5.48 -14.84
N LEU A 129 -4.06 -6.40 -14.87
CA LEU A 129 -3.96 -7.41 -15.91
C LEU A 129 -5.24 -8.24 -16.00
N GLU A 130 -5.68 -8.52 -17.23
CA GLU A 130 -6.90 -9.28 -17.49
C GLU A 130 -6.93 -10.64 -16.79
N GLY A 131 -5.78 -11.35 -16.74
CA GLY A 131 -5.66 -12.66 -16.10
C GLY A 131 -5.41 -12.64 -14.59
N THR A 132 -5.24 -11.46 -13.98
CA THR A 132 -5.00 -11.38 -12.53
C THR A 132 -6.31 -11.50 -11.76
N GLU A 133 -6.36 -12.46 -10.85
CA GLU A 133 -7.48 -12.71 -9.96
C GLU A 133 -7.19 -12.17 -8.55
N HIS A 134 -8.22 -12.03 -7.74
CA HIS A 134 -8.09 -11.60 -6.35
C HIS A 134 -7.06 -12.43 -5.56
N GLU A 135 -7.06 -13.74 -5.75
CA GLU A 135 -6.12 -14.65 -5.08
C GLU A 135 -4.66 -14.36 -5.45
N ASP A 136 -4.39 -13.94 -6.68
CA ASP A 136 -3.04 -13.57 -7.11
C ASP A 136 -2.56 -12.32 -6.38
N VAL A 137 -3.45 -11.35 -6.18
CA VAL A 137 -3.14 -10.14 -5.41
C VAL A 137 -2.89 -10.47 -3.94
N VAL A 138 -3.70 -11.33 -3.33
CA VAL A 138 -3.48 -11.79 -1.95
C VAL A 138 -2.13 -12.49 -1.82
N LYS A 139 -1.74 -13.31 -2.79
CA LYS A 139 -0.45 -14.02 -2.80
C LYS A 139 0.74 -13.08 -2.81
N ILE A 140 0.71 -12.01 -3.60
CA ILE A 140 1.83 -11.06 -3.60
C ILE A 140 1.95 -10.32 -2.26
N PHE A 141 0.84 -10.02 -1.59
CA PHE A 141 0.89 -9.49 -0.22
C PHE A 141 1.48 -10.50 0.76
N ASP A 142 1.04 -11.74 0.74
CA ASP A 142 1.53 -12.79 1.64
C ASP A 142 3.03 -13.03 1.43
N GLY A 143 3.49 -13.07 0.18
CA GLY A 143 4.91 -13.19 -0.17
C GLY A 143 5.74 -11.99 0.29
N ALA A 144 5.24 -10.79 0.07
CA ALA A 144 5.89 -9.54 0.50
C ALA A 144 6.04 -9.48 2.02
N ILE A 145 5.00 -9.85 2.76
CA ILE A 145 5.01 -9.92 4.23
C ILE A 145 6.07 -10.93 4.72
N ALA A 146 6.09 -12.12 4.13
CA ALA A 146 7.06 -13.15 4.48
C ALA A 146 8.50 -12.70 4.22
N GLU A 147 8.76 -12.08 3.07
CA GLU A 147 10.08 -11.57 2.70
C GLU A 147 10.54 -10.44 3.64
N ALA A 148 9.66 -9.51 3.94
CA ALA A 148 9.96 -8.41 4.86
C ALA A 148 10.25 -8.90 6.28
N LYS A 149 9.47 -9.85 6.79
CA LYS A 149 9.71 -10.50 8.08
C LYS A 149 11.03 -11.27 8.09
N GLY A 150 11.33 -12.00 7.02
CA GLY A 150 12.60 -12.70 6.86
C GLY A 150 13.80 -11.76 6.90
N MET A 151 13.71 -10.61 6.25
CA MET A 151 14.75 -9.58 6.28
C MET A 151 14.91 -8.97 7.68
N ARG A 152 13.81 -8.67 8.36
CA ARG A 152 13.82 -8.12 9.73
C ARG A 152 14.50 -9.08 10.71
N ASP A 153 14.24 -10.38 10.58
CA ASP A 153 14.66 -11.40 11.53
C ASP A 153 16.04 -11.98 11.20
N ARG A 154 16.67 -11.56 10.08
CA ARG A 154 18.06 -11.96 9.77
C ARG A 154 19.02 -11.39 10.80
N PRO A 155 19.94 -12.21 11.34
CA PRO A 155 20.96 -11.70 12.25
C PRO A 155 21.85 -10.69 11.52
N HIS A 156 22.18 -9.59 12.20
CA HIS A 156 22.97 -8.46 11.68
C HIS A 156 24.45 -8.81 11.39
N PHE A 157 24.78 -10.03 11.01
CA PHE A 157 26.14 -10.47 10.70
C PHE A 157 26.75 -9.84 9.45
N GLU A 158 25.92 -9.25 8.59
CA GLU A 158 26.38 -8.69 7.32
C GLU A 158 26.83 -7.22 7.40
N GLN A 159 26.78 -6.60 8.57
CA GLN A 159 27.22 -5.20 8.75
C GLN A 159 28.68 -5.05 9.17
N GLN A 160 29.45 -6.13 9.20
CA GLN A 160 30.87 -6.14 9.54
C GLN A 160 31.76 -6.53 8.34
N GLY A 161 31.35 -6.12 7.16
CA GLY A 161 32.19 -6.29 5.99
C GLY A 161 32.72 -4.97 5.48
#